data_fd08d963ab17986698cff11ccfe6c453
#
_entry.id   fd08d963ab17986698cff11ccfe6c453
#
_cell.length_a   1.000
_cell.length_b   1.000
_cell.length_c   1.000
_cell.angle_alpha   90.00
_cell.angle_beta   90.00
_cell.angle_gamma   90.00
#
_symmetry.space_group_name_H-M   'P 1'
#
loop_
_entity.id
_entity.type
_entity.pdbx_description
1 polymer ?
#
loop_
_entity_poly.entity_id
_entity_poly.type
_entity_poly.pdbx_seq_one_letter_code
_entity_poly.pdbx_strand_id
1 'polypeptide(L)'
;MRGRAADPGTGPVRRCPANAGLTDGALAHRQSGKFTANAAWLVLATIAFNLARAAGTVTGSTLGKARSGTIRRKRIQIPARVSTSARKHVLHLPVSWPWETGWTAPFAAACGPPRTATI
;
A
#
# COMPACT_ATOMS: atom_id res chain seq x y z
N MET A 1 34.96 -17.99 40.30
CA MET A 1 34.56 -17.17 39.15
C MET A 1 34.32 -18.08 37.96
N ARG A 2 33.04 -18.37 37.64
CA ARG A 2 32.67 -19.20 36.47
C ARG A 2 32.24 -18.25 35.36
N GLY A 3 33.06 -18.20 34.30
CA GLY A 3 32.76 -17.43 33.10
C GLY A 3 31.47 -17.95 32.44
N ARG A 4 30.51 -17.07 32.23
CA ARG A 4 29.26 -17.31 31.50
C ARG A 4 29.63 -17.36 30.01
N ALA A 5 29.54 -18.53 29.40
CA ALA A 5 29.69 -18.71 27.98
C ALA A 5 28.59 -17.91 27.29
N ALA A 6 28.99 -17.04 26.38
CA ALA A 6 28.08 -16.29 25.53
C ALA A 6 27.41 -17.27 24.55
N ASP A 7 26.10 -17.31 24.57
CA ASP A 7 25.26 -18.10 23.64
C ASP A 7 25.34 -17.48 22.23
N PRO A 8 25.87 -18.17 21.20
CA PRO A 8 26.08 -17.59 19.87
C PRO A 8 24.82 -17.59 18.98
N GLY A 9 23.61 -17.77 19.54
CA GLY A 9 22.38 -18.04 18.79
C GLY A 9 21.35 -16.93 18.71
N THR A 10 21.49 -15.80 19.42
CA THR A 10 20.42 -14.78 19.48
C THR A 10 20.79 -13.48 18.75
N GLY A 11 21.25 -13.59 17.52
CA GLY A 11 21.27 -12.45 16.63
C GLY A 11 19.82 -12.02 16.27
N PRO A 12 19.53 -10.72 16.06
CA PRO A 12 18.20 -10.26 15.68
C PRO A 12 17.78 -10.99 14.40
N VAL A 13 16.72 -11.79 14.49
CA VAL A 13 16.13 -12.47 13.34
C VAL A 13 15.80 -11.41 12.31
N ARG A 14 16.58 -11.34 11.23
CA ARG A 14 16.31 -10.45 10.10
C ARG A 14 15.01 -10.90 9.45
N ARG A 15 13.92 -10.23 9.80
CA ARG A 15 12.63 -10.46 9.14
C ARG A 15 12.78 -10.17 7.67
N CYS A 16 12.38 -11.14 6.84
CA CYS A 16 12.36 -10.95 5.39
C CYS A 16 11.54 -9.69 5.04
N PRO A 17 12.03 -8.79 4.20
CA PRO A 17 11.33 -7.54 3.87
C PRO A 17 9.90 -7.75 3.37
N ALA A 18 9.64 -8.88 2.68
CA ALA A 18 8.31 -9.27 2.23
C ALA A 18 7.35 -9.53 3.40
N ASN A 19 7.81 -10.26 4.43
CA ASN A 19 7.00 -10.55 5.61
C ASN A 19 6.70 -9.28 6.42
N ALA A 20 7.66 -8.35 6.52
CA ALA A 20 7.42 -7.08 7.18
C ALA A 20 6.33 -6.27 6.47
N GLY A 21 6.32 -6.27 5.14
CA GLY A 21 5.29 -5.58 4.37
C GLY A 21 3.88 -6.17 4.53
N LEU A 22 3.78 -7.47 4.67
CA LEU A 22 2.51 -8.17 4.91
C LEU A 22 2.01 -7.94 6.34
N THR A 23 2.89 -7.97 7.34
CA THR A 23 2.52 -7.76 8.74
C THR A 23 2.23 -6.31 9.10
N ASP A 24 2.80 -5.32 8.38
CA ASP A 24 2.46 -3.91 8.52
C ASP A 24 1.05 -3.57 7.94
N GLY A 25 0.44 -4.52 7.25
CA GLY A 25 -0.85 -4.38 6.57
C GLY A 25 -1.98 -5.16 7.24
N ALA A 26 -2.87 -5.65 6.38
CA ALA A 26 -4.09 -6.36 6.77
C ALA A 26 -3.87 -7.67 7.52
N LEU A 27 -2.66 -8.26 7.48
CA LEU A 27 -2.33 -9.51 8.15
C LEU A 27 -1.85 -9.35 9.60
N ALA A 28 -1.79 -8.11 10.11
CA ALA A 28 -1.40 -7.86 11.50
C ALA A 28 -2.36 -8.48 12.52
N HIS A 29 -3.61 -8.68 12.15
CA HIS A 29 -4.66 -9.19 13.03
C HIS A 29 -5.44 -10.32 12.38
N ARG A 30 -5.80 -11.33 13.18
CA ARG A 30 -6.76 -12.36 12.80
C ARG A 30 -8.16 -11.76 12.90
N GLN A 31 -8.92 -11.82 11.81
CA GLN A 31 -10.24 -11.21 11.72
C GLN A 31 -11.34 -12.03 12.41
N SER A 32 -11.14 -13.33 12.56
CA SER A 32 -12.19 -14.22 13.01
C SER A 32 -11.60 -15.46 13.68
N GLY A 33 -12.40 -16.13 14.55
CA GLY A 33 -12.11 -17.46 15.08
C GLY A 33 -12.34 -18.59 14.05
N LYS A 34 -12.89 -18.30 12.87
CA LYS A 34 -13.20 -19.32 11.85
C LYS A 34 -12.06 -19.46 10.85
N PHE A 35 -11.57 -20.68 10.65
CA PHE A 35 -10.46 -20.97 9.75
C PHE A 35 -10.75 -20.54 8.29
N THR A 36 -11.94 -20.86 7.77
CA THR A 36 -12.35 -20.53 6.40
C THR A 36 -12.40 -19.02 6.15
N ALA A 37 -12.91 -18.25 7.11
CA ALA A 37 -12.92 -16.79 7.03
C ALA A 37 -11.51 -16.20 7.03
N ASN A 38 -10.61 -16.75 7.83
CA ASN A 38 -9.22 -16.30 7.85
C ASN A 38 -8.47 -16.69 6.57
N ALA A 39 -8.78 -17.85 5.97
CA ALA A 39 -8.21 -18.25 4.68
C ALA A 39 -8.64 -17.29 3.55
N ALA A 40 -9.93 -16.95 3.46
CA ALA A 40 -10.44 -15.97 2.50
C ALA A 40 -9.79 -14.58 2.73
N TRP A 41 -9.69 -14.16 3.98
CA TRP A 41 -9.02 -12.92 4.34
C TRP A 41 -7.54 -12.89 3.91
N LEU A 42 -6.80 -13.98 4.10
CA LEU A 42 -5.41 -14.11 3.68
C LEU A 42 -5.26 -13.92 2.17
N VAL A 43 -6.14 -14.53 1.38
CA VAL A 43 -6.15 -14.39 -0.08
C VAL A 43 -6.39 -12.93 -0.49
N LEU A 44 -7.42 -12.29 0.07
CA LEU A 44 -7.72 -10.89 -0.22
C LEU A 44 -6.59 -9.94 0.20
N ALA A 45 -6.00 -10.17 1.36
CA ALA A 45 -4.87 -9.38 1.84
C ALA A 45 -3.64 -9.54 0.94
N THR A 46 -3.39 -10.74 0.42
CA THR A 46 -2.29 -11.01 -0.51
C THR A 46 -2.53 -10.33 -1.86
N ILE A 47 -3.76 -10.38 -2.39
CA ILE A 47 -4.13 -9.66 -3.62
C ILE A 47 -3.93 -8.16 -3.43
N ALA A 48 -4.45 -7.59 -2.36
CA ALA A 48 -4.30 -6.17 -2.06
C ALA A 48 -2.83 -5.74 -1.93
N PHE A 49 -2.01 -6.58 -1.29
CA PHE A 49 -0.58 -6.36 -1.20
C PHE A 49 0.09 -6.34 -2.58
N ASN A 50 -0.21 -7.33 -3.43
CA ASN A 50 0.37 -7.42 -4.76
C ASN A 50 -0.06 -6.25 -5.65
N LEU A 51 -1.33 -5.83 -5.59
CA LEU A 51 -1.83 -4.65 -6.31
C LEU A 51 -1.13 -3.37 -5.84
N ALA A 52 -0.97 -3.18 -4.54
CA ALA A 52 -0.24 -2.03 -3.99
C ALA A 52 1.24 -2.03 -4.43
N ARG A 53 1.87 -3.20 -4.51
CA ARG A 53 3.25 -3.35 -5.01
C ARG A 53 3.33 -3.06 -6.50
N ALA A 54 2.41 -3.57 -7.31
CA ALA A 54 2.33 -3.29 -8.73
C ALA A 54 2.14 -1.78 -8.99
N ALA A 55 1.23 -1.14 -8.28
CA ALA A 55 1.05 0.31 -8.36
C ALA A 55 2.33 1.07 -7.98
N GLY A 56 3.07 0.62 -6.96
CA GLY A 56 4.35 1.20 -6.59
C GLY A 56 5.44 1.05 -7.66
N THR A 57 5.45 -0.04 -8.41
CA THR A 57 6.44 -0.28 -9.49
C THR A 57 6.12 0.51 -10.75
N VAL A 58 4.84 0.58 -11.15
CA VAL A 58 4.38 1.32 -12.34
C VAL A 58 4.71 2.82 -12.23
N THR A 59 4.76 3.36 -11.04
CA THR A 59 5.12 4.76 -10.83
C THR A 59 6.60 5.09 -11.08
N GLY A 60 7.43 4.10 -11.43
CA GLY A 60 8.86 4.27 -11.74
C GLY A 60 9.69 4.91 -10.62
N SER A 61 9.14 4.98 -9.42
CA SER A 61 9.66 5.74 -8.30
C SER A 61 10.34 4.83 -7.28
N THR A 62 11.03 5.46 -6.35
CA THR A 62 11.56 4.85 -5.13
C THR A 62 10.51 4.06 -4.33
N LEU A 63 9.22 4.22 -4.65
CA LEU A 63 8.11 3.50 -4.02
C LEU A 63 8.04 2.02 -4.39
N GLY A 64 8.65 1.59 -5.49
CA GLY A 64 8.77 0.17 -5.85
C GLY A 64 9.43 -0.67 -4.75
N LYS A 65 10.36 -0.10 -3.98
CA LYS A 65 11.04 -0.73 -2.85
C LYS A 65 10.50 -0.29 -1.48
N ALA A 66 9.50 0.61 -1.45
CA ALA A 66 8.97 1.15 -0.22
C ALA A 66 8.14 0.11 0.57
N ARG A 67 8.03 0.31 1.88
CA ARG A 67 7.14 -0.47 2.73
C ARG A 67 5.67 -0.20 2.39
N SER A 68 4.81 -1.18 2.60
CA SER A 68 3.37 -1.08 2.33
C SER A 68 2.71 0.11 3.05
N GLY A 69 3.13 0.42 4.28
CA GLY A 69 2.65 1.59 5.02
C GLY A 69 2.99 2.92 4.34
N THR A 70 4.15 3.00 3.69
CA THR A 70 4.57 4.20 2.94
C THR A 70 3.75 4.35 1.65
N ILE A 71 3.55 3.25 0.91
CA ILE A 71 2.71 3.24 -0.30
C ILE A 71 1.28 3.64 0.07
N ARG A 72 0.73 3.04 1.12
CA ARG A 72 -0.62 3.35 1.62
C ARG A 72 -0.78 4.84 1.93
N ARG A 73 0.14 5.43 2.69
CA ARG A 73 0.09 6.84 3.08
C ARG A 73 0.24 7.79 1.90
N LYS A 74 1.13 7.47 0.98
CA LYS A 74 1.46 8.37 -0.15
C LYS A 74 0.54 8.19 -1.35
N ARG A 75 -0.20 7.07 -1.47
CA ARG A 75 -0.97 6.73 -2.66
C ARG A 75 -2.44 6.43 -2.39
N ILE A 76 -2.76 5.83 -1.26
CA ILE A 76 -4.12 5.36 -0.98
C ILE A 76 -4.85 6.32 -0.03
N GLN A 77 -4.18 6.77 1.04
CA GLN A 77 -4.76 7.66 2.05
C GLN A 77 -4.68 9.12 1.64
N ILE A 78 -5.27 9.46 0.50
CA ILE A 78 -5.35 10.84 0.02
C ILE A 78 -6.75 11.35 0.26
N PRO A 79 -6.92 12.47 0.96
CA PRO A 79 -8.23 13.08 1.09
C PRO A 79 -8.72 13.55 -0.28
N ALA A 80 -9.90 13.12 -0.69
CA ALA A 80 -10.49 13.51 -1.95
C ALA A 80 -11.97 13.81 -1.76
N ARG A 81 -12.51 14.77 -2.50
CA ARG A 81 -13.92 15.09 -2.51
C ARG A 81 -14.55 14.49 -3.77
N VAL A 82 -15.58 13.69 -3.60
CA VAL A 82 -16.38 13.19 -4.71
C VAL A 82 -17.58 14.11 -4.91
N SER A 83 -17.73 14.64 -6.11
CA SER A 83 -18.96 15.32 -6.53
C SER A 83 -19.69 14.48 -7.55
N THR A 84 -21.02 14.46 -7.45
CA THR A 84 -21.90 13.75 -8.38
C THR A 84 -22.78 14.77 -9.07
N SER A 85 -22.71 14.82 -10.39
CA SER A 85 -23.57 15.67 -11.22
C SER A 85 -23.97 14.91 -12.47
N ALA A 86 -25.27 14.86 -12.75
CA ALA A 86 -25.83 14.31 -13.98
C ALA A 86 -25.22 12.94 -14.39
N ARG A 87 -25.17 11.97 -13.51
CA ARG A 87 -24.61 10.60 -13.72
C ARG A 87 -23.08 10.57 -13.87
N LYS A 88 -22.37 11.69 -13.62
CA LYS A 88 -20.91 11.74 -13.60
C LYS A 88 -20.41 11.85 -12.17
N HIS A 89 -19.42 11.04 -11.85
CA HIS A 89 -18.67 11.16 -10.61
C HIS A 89 -17.34 11.84 -10.91
N VAL A 90 -17.09 12.95 -10.23
CA VAL A 90 -15.85 13.71 -10.37
C VAL A 90 -15.09 13.64 -9.05
N LEU A 91 -13.85 13.19 -9.11
CA LEU A 91 -12.95 13.13 -7.99
C LEU A 91 -12.09 14.39 -7.96
N HIS A 92 -12.27 15.19 -6.92
CA HIS A 92 -11.46 16.38 -6.70
C HIS A 92 -10.32 16.04 -5.76
N LEU A 93 -9.11 16.09 -6.26
CA LEU A 93 -7.88 15.90 -5.48
C LEU A 93 -7.40 17.24 -4.93
N PRO A 94 -6.66 17.27 -3.82
CA PRO A 94 -6.07 18.49 -3.29
C PRO A 94 -5.07 19.09 -4.29
N VAL A 95 -5.07 20.39 -4.43
CA VAL A 95 -4.14 21.13 -5.27
C VAL A 95 -2.79 21.27 -4.55
N SER A 96 -1.69 21.23 -5.30
CA SER A 96 -0.32 21.39 -4.78
C SER A 96 0.11 20.35 -3.76
N TRP A 97 -0.36 19.15 -3.92
CA TRP A 97 0.02 18.04 -3.06
C TRP A 97 1.41 17.50 -3.44
N PRO A 98 2.30 17.25 -2.46
CA PRO A 98 3.71 16.89 -2.72
C PRO A 98 3.93 15.64 -3.57
N TRP A 99 2.92 14.76 -3.68
CA TRP A 99 3.00 13.50 -4.44
C TRP A 99 2.03 13.43 -5.62
N GLU A 100 1.52 14.58 -6.07
CA GLU A 100 0.56 14.70 -7.16
C GLU A 100 1.06 14.03 -8.46
N THR A 101 2.27 14.36 -8.88
CA THR A 101 2.88 13.81 -10.11
C THR A 101 2.98 12.29 -10.06
N GLY A 102 3.33 11.76 -8.91
CA GLY A 102 3.43 10.33 -8.73
C GLY A 102 2.08 9.62 -8.66
N TRP A 103 0.97 10.32 -8.47
CA TRP A 103 -0.38 9.77 -8.51
C TRP A 103 -1.01 9.91 -9.90
N THR A 104 -0.83 11.06 -10.53
CA THR A 104 -1.39 11.37 -11.86
C THR A 104 -0.74 10.54 -12.96
N ALA A 105 0.57 10.30 -12.90
CA ALA A 105 1.28 9.53 -13.92
C ALA A 105 0.75 8.08 -14.07
N PRO A 106 0.64 7.25 -13.01
CA PRO A 106 0.06 5.92 -13.14
C PRO A 106 -1.43 5.94 -13.46
N PHE A 107 -2.18 6.94 -13.00
CA PHE A 107 -3.58 7.08 -13.36
C PHE A 107 -3.73 7.36 -14.86
N ALA A 108 -2.92 8.27 -15.41
CA ALA A 108 -2.90 8.55 -16.84
C ALA A 108 -2.46 7.34 -17.67
N ALA A 109 -1.50 6.56 -17.18
CA ALA A 109 -1.07 5.34 -17.85
C ALA A 109 -2.13 4.24 -17.86
N ALA A 110 -2.94 4.14 -16.80
CA ALA A 110 -3.96 3.12 -16.65
C ALA A 110 -5.32 3.50 -17.28
N CYS A 111 -5.72 4.76 -17.16
CA CYS A 111 -7.06 5.24 -17.50
C CYS A 111 -7.06 6.25 -18.66
N GLY A 112 -5.91 6.58 -19.21
CA GLY A 112 -5.71 7.68 -20.15
C GLY A 112 -5.60 9.05 -19.44
N PRO A 113 -5.24 10.10 -20.19
CA PRO A 113 -5.06 11.43 -19.61
C PRO A 113 -6.38 11.91 -18.99
N PRO A 114 -6.32 12.56 -17.81
CA PRO A 114 -7.51 13.10 -17.17
C PRO A 114 -8.17 14.11 -18.11
N ARG A 115 -9.46 13.95 -18.35
CA ARG A 115 -10.22 14.95 -19.12
C ARG A 115 -10.30 16.20 -18.26
N THR A 116 -9.60 17.24 -18.63
CA THR A 116 -9.77 18.57 -18.06
C THR A 116 -11.21 18.99 -18.33
N ALA A 117 -12.01 19.13 -17.27
CA ALA A 117 -13.28 19.80 -17.37
C ALA A 117 -12.96 21.28 -17.60
N THR A 118 -13.11 21.75 -18.82
CA THR A 118 -13.14 23.18 -19.12
C THR A 118 -14.38 23.75 -18.41
N ILE A 119 -14.14 24.66 -17.50
CA ILE A 119 -15.17 25.46 -16.82
C ILE A 119 -15.68 26.51 -17.82
#